data_53f4af98a518deade2eeb5d0dc38850d
#
_entry.id   53f4af98a518deade2eeb5d0dc38850d
#
_cell.length_a   1.000
_cell.length_b   1.000
_cell.length_c   1.000
_cell.angle_alpha   90.00
_cell.angle_beta   90.00
_cell.angle_gamma   90.00
#
_symmetry.space_group_name_H-M   'P 1'
#
loop_
_entity.id
_entity.type
_entity.pdbx_description
1 polymer ?
#
loop_
_entity_poly.entity_id
_entity_poly.type
_entity_poly.pdbx_seq_one_letter_code
_entity_poly.pdbx_strand_id
1 'polypeptide(L)'
;IIRIFLNNLDHPVNLTNGPKGVGQIDSVKIFGLDLGKRLELFGFDINSVTLYYYLFLALVVISVIICYRLQDSRIGRAWMAIREDEIAAKAMGINTRNMKLLAFGMGASFGGVSGAMFGAFQGFVSPESFSLMESVMIVAMVVLGGIGHIPGVILGAVLLSALPEVLRYVAGPLQAMTD
;
A
#
# COMPACT_ATOMS: atom_id res chain seq x y z
N ILE A 1 7.81 16.27 8.22
CA ILE A 1 6.84 17.37 8.02
C ILE A 1 5.42 16.83 8.14
N ILE A 2 5.01 15.80 7.37
CA ILE A 2 3.64 15.24 7.41
C ILE A 2 3.25 14.76 8.81
N ARG A 3 4.13 14.04 9.52
CA ARG A 3 3.88 13.56 10.88
C ARG A 3 3.65 14.71 11.87
N ILE A 4 4.43 15.79 11.78
CA ILE A 4 4.27 16.99 12.62
C ILE A 4 2.93 17.65 12.32
N PHE A 5 2.55 17.74 11.05
CA PHE A 5 1.26 18.28 10.63
C PHE A 5 0.10 17.43 11.20
N LEU A 6 0.17 16.12 11.09
CA LEU A 6 -0.85 15.21 11.62
C LEU A 6 -0.99 15.29 13.14
N ASN A 7 0.11 15.48 13.87
CA ASN A 7 0.08 15.65 15.32
C ASN A 7 -0.57 16.96 15.79
N ASN A 8 -0.59 17.97 14.93
CA ASN A 8 -1.16 19.29 15.26
C ASN A 8 -2.58 19.50 14.70
N LEU A 9 -3.22 18.47 14.17
CA LEU A 9 -4.59 18.55 13.65
C LEU A 9 -5.69 18.53 14.72
N ASP A 10 -5.33 18.58 15.99
CA ASP A 10 -6.26 18.76 17.12
C ASP A 10 -6.56 20.23 17.45
N HIS A 11 -5.77 21.18 16.91
CA HIS A 11 -5.93 22.62 17.10
C HIS A 11 -5.88 23.39 15.76
N PRO A 12 -6.69 24.47 15.56
CA PRO A 12 -7.78 25.00 16.41
C PRO A 12 -9.09 24.18 16.30
N VAL A 13 -9.21 23.30 15.31
CA VAL A 13 -10.36 22.41 15.10
C VAL A 13 -9.87 20.97 15.15
N ASN A 14 -10.48 20.16 15.99
CA ASN A 14 -10.12 18.75 16.12
C ASN A 14 -10.60 17.96 14.89
N LEU A 15 -9.70 17.61 13.97
CA LEU A 15 -9.99 16.84 12.76
C LEU A 15 -9.66 15.34 12.91
N THR A 16 -8.56 15.02 13.61
CA THR A 16 -8.02 13.65 13.68
C THR A 16 -7.59 13.22 15.07
N ASN A 17 -7.99 13.97 16.13
CA ASN A 17 -7.51 13.79 17.50
C ASN A 17 -5.97 13.92 17.68
N GLY A 18 -5.26 14.45 16.69
CA GLY A 18 -3.82 14.67 16.77
C GLY A 18 -3.03 13.40 17.15
N PRO A 19 -2.21 13.45 18.22
CA PRO A 19 -1.39 12.32 18.67
C PRO A 19 -2.20 11.09 19.12
N LYS A 20 -3.46 11.29 19.54
CA LYS A 20 -4.35 10.20 20.00
C LYS A 20 -4.81 9.30 18.86
N GLY A 21 -4.75 9.80 17.63
CA GLY A 21 -5.19 9.07 16.44
C GLY A 21 -6.71 8.93 16.30
N VAL A 22 -7.13 8.32 15.20
CA VAL A 22 -8.52 8.03 14.90
C VAL A 22 -8.80 6.57 15.23
N GLY A 23 -9.71 6.34 16.16
CA GLY A 23 -10.19 5.01 16.54
C GLY A 23 -11.63 4.78 16.10
N GLN A 24 -12.13 3.57 16.34
CA GLN A 24 -13.49 3.15 16.00
C GLN A 24 -13.81 3.29 14.50
N ILE A 25 -12.85 2.92 13.66
CA ILE A 25 -13.05 2.88 12.21
C ILE A 25 -13.91 1.65 11.90
N ASP A 26 -15.04 1.87 11.24
CA ASP A 26 -15.95 0.80 10.86
C ASP A 26 -15.27 -0.18 9.89
N SER A 27 -15.60 -1.47 10.05
CA SER A 27 -15.17 -2.51 9.14
C SER A 27 -15.79 -2.33 7.74
N VAL A 28 -15.11 -2.86 6.72
CA VAL A 28 -15.61 -2.80 5.35
C VAL A 28 -16.87 -3.63 5.22
N LYS A 29 -17.92 -3.01 4.68
CA LYS A 29 -19.21 -3.67 4.37
C LYS A 29 -19.35 -3.73 2.86
N ILE A 30 -19.43 -4.93 2.30
CA ILE A 30 -19.61 -5.17 0.87
C ILE A 30 -20.92 -5.96 0.68
N PHE A 31 -21.86 -5.43 -0.09
CA PHE A 31 -23.16 -6.06 -0.37
C PHE A 31 -23.93 -6.52 0.88
N GLY A 32 -23.85 -5.75 1.98
CA GLY A 32 -24.52 -6.10 3.24
C GLY A 32 -23.76 -7.12 4.12
N LEU A 33 -22.62 -7.60 3.67
CA LEU A 33 -21.72 -8.47 4.42
C LEU A 33 -20.72 -7.61 5.18
N ASP A 34 -20.70 -7.72 6.51
CA ASP A 34 -19.75 -7.05 7.38
C ASP A 34 -18.50 -7.93 7.52
N LEU A 35 -17.38 -7.50 6.90
CA LEU A 35 -16.11 -8.24 6.95
C LEU A 35 -15.47 -8.23 8.35
N GLY A 36 -15.93 -7.37 9.25
CA GLY A 36 -15.48 -7.33 10.64
C GLY A 36 -16.10 -8.43 11.53
N LYS A 37 -17.15 -9.14 11.05
CA LYS A 37 -17.83 -10.20 11.78
C LYS A 37 -17.55 -11.57 11.15
N ARG A 38 -17.64 -12.61 11.97
CA ARG A 38 -17.63 -13.99 11.46
C ARG A 38 -18.85 -14.19 10.56
N LEU A 39 -18.61 -14.69 9.36
CA LEU A 39 -19.64 -15.04 8.39
C LEU A 39 -19.83 -16.56 8.40
N GLU A 40 -21.01 -16.98 8.79
CA GLU A 40 -21.47 -18.36 8.56
C GLU A 40 -22.07 -18.42 7.15
N LEU A 41 -21.25 -18.77 6.17
CA LEU A 41 -21.69 -19.00 4.81
C LEU A 41 -21.61 -20.50 4.48
N PHE A 42 -22.73 -21.11 4.14
CA PHE A 42 -22.82 -22.53 3.75
C PHE A 42 -22.24 -23.54 4.77
N GLY A 43 -22.31 -23.22 6.10
CA GLY A 43 -21.81 -24.12 7.14
C GLY A 43 -20.29 -24.08 7.39
N PHE A 44 -19.59 -23.12 6.80
CA PHE A 44 -18.18 -22.84 7.09
C PHE A 44 -18.05 -21.56 7.93
N ASP A 45 -17.43 -21.69 9.09
CA ASP A 45 -17.06 -20.55 9.93
C ASP A 45 -15.88 -19.81 9.29
N ILE A 46 -16.14 -18.72 8.56
CA ILE A 46 -15.10 -17.91 7.96
C ILE A 46 -14.71 -16.79 8.94
N ASN A 47 -13.48 -16.82 9.41
CA ASN A 47 -12.96 -15.81 10.32
C ASN A 47 -12.82 -14.44 9.59
N SER A 48 -13.04 -13.34 10.30
CA SER A 48 -12.87 -11.98 9.80
C SER A 48 -11.51 -11.75 9.11
N VAL A 49 -10.43 -12.30 9.67
CA VAL A 49 -9.08 -12.20 9.09
C VAL A 49 -9.01 -12.85 7.71
N THR A 50 -9.67 -13.98 7.51
CA THR A 50 -9.69 -14.68 6.22
C THR A 50 -10.46 -13.88 5.17
N LEU A 51 -11.55 -13.23 5.54
CA LEU A 51 -12.32 -12.36 4.65
C LEU A 51 -11.49 -11.15 4.18
N TYR A 52 -10.80 -10.50 5.10
CA TYR A 52 -9.88 -9.40 4.78
C TYR A 52 -8.73 -9.88 3.89
N TYR A 53 -8.17 -11.06 4.16
CA TYR A 53 -7.12 -11.64 3.30
C TYR A 53 -7.58 -11.77 1.84
N TYR A 54 -8.75 -12.34 1.59
CA TYR A 54 -9.27 -12.46 0.23
C TYR A 54 -9.60 -11.12 -0.40
N LEU A 55 -10.09 -10.16 0.38
CA LEU A 55 -10.32 -8.80 -0.09
C LEU A 55 -9.02 -8.12 -0.52
N PHE A 56 -7.98 -8.18 0.32
CA PHE A 56 -6.66 -7.63 -0.02
C PHE A 56 -6.06 -8.33 -1.24
N LEU A 57 -6.19 -9.66 -1.31
CA LEU A 57 -5.71 -10.42 -2.48
C LEU A 57 -6.42 -9.97 -3.75
N ALA A 58 -7.74 -9.81 -3.73
CA ALA A 58 -8.51 -9.30 -4.87
C ALA A 58 -8.04 -7.91 -5.28
N LEU A 59 -7.83 -6.99 -4.33
CA LEU A 59 -7.32 -5.65 -4.60
C LEU A 59 -5.93 -5.66 -5.22
N VAL A 60 -5.03 -6.53 -4.75
CA VAL A 60 -3.70 -6.72 -5.33
C VAL A 60 -3.80 -7.21 -6.77
N VAL A 61 -4.63 -8.22 -7.04
CA VAL A 61 -4.83 -8.74 -8.40
C VAL A 61 -5.38 -7.66 -9.33
N ILE A 62 -6.39 -6.91 -8.89
CA ILE A 62 -6.95 -5.78 -9.66
C ILE A 62 -5.89 -4.73 -9.93
N SER A 63 -5.10 -4.35 -8.92
CA SER A 63 -4.02 -3.37 -9.06
C SER A 63 -2.98 -3.83 -10.07
N VAL A 64 -2.58 -5.09 -10.04
CA VAL A 64 -1.63 -5.68 -10.98
C VAL A 64 -2.19 -5.64 -12.41
N ILE A 65 -3.46 -6.00 -12.60
CA ILE A 65 -4.11 -5.94 -13.92
C ILE A 65 -4.14 -4.50 -14.43
N ILE A 66 -4.50 -3.54 -13.59
CA ILE A 66 -4.51 -2.11 -13.96
C ILE A 66 -3.10 -1.66 -14.34
N CYS A 67 -2.06 -2.02 -13.58
CA CYS A 67 -0.69 -1.65 -13.87
C CYS A 67 -0.21 -2.23 -15.20
N TYR A 68 -0.50 -3.48 -15.51
CA TYR A 68 -0.17 -4.08 -16.81
C TYR A 68 -0.88 -3.38 -17.97
N ARG A 69 -2.19 -3.16 -17.84
CA ARG A 69 -2.97 -2.43 -18.86
C ARG A 69 -2.46 -1.02 -19.07
N LEU A 70 -2.06 -0.38 -17.99
CA LEU A 70 -1.53 0.99 -18.03
C LEU A 70 -0.16 1.04 -18.69
N GLN A 71 0.72 0.09 -18.39
CA GLN A 71 2.06 0.00 -18.97
C GLN A 71 1.99 -0.12 -20.52
N ASP A 72 1.07 -0.91 -21.03
CA ASP A 72 0.87 -1.12 -22.47
C ASP A 72 0.06 -0.01 -23.15
N SER A 73 -0.51 0.91 -22.37
CA SER A 73 -1.31 2.02 -22.88
C SER A 73 -0.48 3.13 -23.52
N ARG A 74 -1.15 4.07 -24.20
CA ARG A 74 -0.51 5.29 -24.73
C ARG A 74 0.13 6.12 -23.61
N ILE A 75 -0.50 6.14 -22.44
CA ILE A 75 -0.03 6.86 -21.25
C ILE A 75 1.25 6.20 -20.73
N GLY A 76 1.29 4.88 -20.60
CA GLY A 76 2.46 4.14 -20.16
C GLY A 76 3.66 4.35 -21.09
N ARG A 77 3.44 4.32 -22.40
CA ARG A 77 4.50 4.61 -23.39
C ARG A 77 5.01 6.06 -23.27
N ALA A 78 4.13 7.01 -23.00
CA ALA A 78 4.54 8.40 -22.80
C ALA A 78 5.41 8.53 -21.52
N TRP A 79 5.06 7.82 -20.44
CA TRP A 79 5.88 7.80 -19.23
C TRP A 79 7.25 7.15 -19.45
N MET A 80 7.32 6.08 -20.22
CA MET A 80 8.61 5.47 -20.59
C MET A 80 9.49 6.44 -21.40
N ALA A 81 8.92 7.14 -22.38
CA ALA A 81 9.64 8.16 -23.15
C ALA A 81 10.15 9.30 -22.24
N ILE A 82 9.35 9.78 -21.30
CA ILE A 82 9.76 10.82 -20.34
C ILE A 82 10.88 10.32 -19.41
N ARG A 83 10.84 9.05 -19.03
CA ARG A 83 11.88 8.43 -18.21
C ARG A 83 13.23 8.35 -18.92
N GLU A 84 13.23 8.07 -20.22
CA GLU A 84 14.45 7.99 -21.02
C GLU A 84 15.04 9.38 -21.30
N ASP A 85 14.24 10.27 -21.86
CA ASP A 85 14.64 11.66 -22.12
C ASP A 85 13.44 12.60 -22.12
N GLU A 86 13.36 13.46 -21.14
CA GLU A 86 12.26 14.43 -21.01
C GLU A 86 12.27 15.49 -22.10
N ILE A 87 13.47 15.88 -22.59
CA ILE A 87 13.62 16.92 -23.62
C ILE A 87 13.15 16.36 -24.96
N ALA A 88 13.60 15.15 -25.29
CA ALA A 88 13.17 14.46 -26.49
C ALA A 88 11.65 14.20 -26.49
N ALA A 89 11.10 13.78 -25.37
CA ALA A 89 9.66 13.57 -25.21
C ALA A 89 8.85 14.86 -25.46
N LYS A 90 9.31 16.00 -24.95
CA LYS A 90 8.70 17.32 -25.26
C LYS A 90 8.78 17.67 -26.74
N ALA A 91 9.93 17.43 -27.37
CA ALA A 91 10.13 17.68 -28.80
C ALA A 91 9.18 16.84 -29.68
N MET A 92 8.82 15.63 -29.20
CA MET A 92 7.85 14.73 -29.84
C MET A 92 6.39 15.09 -29.55
N GLY A 93 6.13 16.23 -28.89
CA GLY A 93 4.78 16.72 -28.60
C GLY A 93 4.12 16.14 -27.33
N ILE A 94 4.86 15.43 -26.49
CA ILE A 94 4.33 14.91 -25.24
C ILE A 94 4.29 16.04 -24.20
N ASN A 95 3.10 16.28 -23.61
CA ASN A 95 2.96 17.22 -22.50
C ASN A 95 3.47 16.57 -21.20
N THR A 96 4.77 16.72 -20.93
CA THR A 96 5.45 16.07 -19.80
C THR A 96 4.88 16.49 -18.44
N ARG A 97 4.44 17.76 -18.29
CA ARG A 97 3.83 18.25 -17.06
C ARG A 97 2.55 17.48 -16.73
N ASN A 98 1.62 17.38 -17.68
CA ASN A 98 0.35 16.69 -17.44
C ASN A 98 0.57 15.19 -17.24
N MET A 99 1.51 14.58 -17.95
CA MET A 99 1.86 13.17 -17.77
C MET A 99 2.44 12.88 -16.38
N LYS A 100 3.30 13.75 -15.87
CA LYS A 100 3.83 13.65 -14.49
C LYS A 100 2.73 13.81 -13.45
N LEU A 101 1.86 14.83 -13.60
CA LEU A 101 0.73 15.03 -12.70
C LEU A 101 -0.20 13.81 -12.68
N LEU A 102 -0.47 13.22 -13.85
CA LEU A 102 -1.28 12.01 -13.95
C LEU A 102 -0.62 10.82 -13.24
N ALA A 103 0.69 10.63 -13.38
CA ALA A 103 1.42 9.58 -12.69
C ALA A 103 1.34 9.72 -11.16
N PHE A 104 1.55 10.93 -10.65
CA PHE A 104 1.39 11.22 -9.21
C PHE A 104 -0.04 11.01 -8.73
N GLY A 105 -1.04 11.48 -9.49
CA GLY A 105 -2.45 11.31 -9.16
C GLY A 105 -2.87 9.85 -9.08
N MET A 106 -2.42 9.03 -10.02
CA MET A 106 -2.67 7.59 -10.01
C MET A 106 -1.97 6.89 -8.85
N GLY A 107 -0.70 7.20 -8.60
CA GLY A 107 0.03 6.67 -7.46
C GLY A 107 -0.65 7.02 -6.13
N ALA A 108 -1.09 8.28 -5.98
CA ALA A 108 -1.83 8.73 -4.81
C ALA A 108 -3.17 8.00 -4.66
N SER A 109 -3.87 7.68 -5.75
CA SER A 109 -5.12 6.91 -5.71
C SER A 109 -4.91 5.50 -5.16
N PHE A 110 -3.86 4.80 -5.61
CA PHE A 110 -3.49 3.49 -5.06
C PHE A 110 -3.13 3.59 -3.57
N GLY A 111 -2.34 4.62 -3.21
CA GLY A 111 -1.99 4.90 -1.82
C GLY A 111 -3.22 5.19 -0.95
N GLY A 112 -4.18 5.96 -1.45
CA GLY A 112 -5.43 6.27 -0.77
C GLY A 112 -6.28 5.03 -0.51
N VAL A 113 -6.45 4.16 -1.51
CA VAL A 113 -7.19 2.89 -1.36
C VAL A 113 -6.50 1.98 -0.34
N SER A 114 -5.19 1.78 -0.45
CA SER A 114 -4.45 0.92 0.48
C SER A 114 -4.47 1.46 1.91
N GLY A 115 -4.37 2.79 2.09
CA GLY A 115 -4.45 3.43 3.40
C GLY A 115 -5.84 3.32 4.04
N ALA A 116 -6.90 3.49 3.26
CA ALA A 116 -8.27 3.30 3.73
C ALA A 116 -8.53 1.85 4.17
N MET A 117 -8.05 0.88 3.39
CA MET A 117 -8.17 -0.54 3.72
C MET A 117 -7.34 -0.91 4.97
N PHE A 118 -6.15 -0.33 5.11
CA PHE A 118 -5.34 -0.49 6.33
C PHE A 118 -6.07 0.04 7.56
N GLY A 119 -6.65 1.24 7.47
CA GLY A 119 -7.44 1.82 8.56
C GLY A 119 -8.65 0.97 8.94
N ALA A 120 -9.39 0.46 7.96
CA ALA A 120 -10.55 -0.40 8.18
C ALA A 120 -10.18 -1.76 8.80
N PHE A 121 -9.04 -2.32 8.43
CA PHE A 121 -8.53 -3.57 8.98
C PHE A 121 -8.04 -3.42 10.43
N GLN A 122 -7.27 -2.36 10.69
CA GLN A 122 -6.72 -2.08 12.02
C GLN A 122 -7.79 -1.55 12.99
N GLY A 123 -8.84 -0.89 12.48
CA GLY A 123 -9.84 -0.21 13.32
C GLY A 123 -9.32 1.02 14.06
N PHE A 124 -8.02 1.29 13.99
CA PHE A 124 -7.34 2.41 14.63
C PHE A 124 -6.16 2.87 13.79
N VAL A 125 -6.01 4.17 13.64
CA VAL A 125 -4.88 4.79 12.91
C VAL A 125 -4.30 5.93 13.73
N SER A 126 -2.99 5.89 13.98
CA SER A 126 -2.25 6.96 14.67
C SER A 126 -1.20 7.57 13.74
N PRO A 127 -0.75 8.79 14.01
CA PRO A 127 0.35 9.41 13.27
C PRO A 127 1.66 8.62 13.35
N GLU A 128 1.83 7.79 14.37
CA GLU A 128 2.99 6.92 14.56
C GLU A 128 3.06 5.78 13.53
N SER A 129 1.90 5.36 12.99
CA SER A 129 1.81 4.37 11.93
C SER A 129 2.44 4.85 10.60
N PHE A 130 2.68 6.15 10.44
CA PHE A 130 3.25 6.77 9.23
C PHE A 130 4.71 7.18 9.47
N SER A 131 5.54 6.22 9.85
CA SER A 131 6.95 6.47 10.11
C SER A 131 7.77 6.58 8.81
N LEU A 132 8.92 7.25 8.90
CA LEU A 132 9.88 7.30 7.78
C LEU A 132 10.40 5.89 7.45
N MET A 133 10.56 5.04 8.46
CA MET A 133 11.05 3.68 8.31
C MET A 133 10.13 2.84 7.41
N GLU A 134 8.82 2.96 7.59
CA GLU A 134 7.83 2.30 6.72
C GLU A 134 7.98 2.74 5.26
N SER A 135 8.16 4.04 5.04
CA SER A 135 8.39 4.57 3.69
C SER A 135 9.68 4.06 3.07
N VAL A 136 10.75 3.97 3.86
CA VAL A 136 12.05 3.41 3.41
C VAL A 136 11.90 1.92 3.06
N MET A 137 11.17 1.15 3.87
CA MET A 137 10.91 -0.26 3.59
C MET A 137 10.14 -0.46 2.28
N ILE A 138 9.10 0.34 2.02
CA ILE A 138 8.34 0.26 0.76
C ILE A 138 9.23 0.59 -0.44
N VAL A 139 10.05 1.64 -0.34
CA VAL A 139 11.01 1.99 -1.41
C VAL A 139 12.02 0.87 -1.62
N ALA A 140 12.55 0.28 -0.54
CA ALA A 140 13.48 -0.85 -0.63
C ALA A 140 12.85 -2.07 -1.33
N MET A 141 11.57 -2.37 -1.06
CA MET A 141 10.84 -3.44 -1.75
C MET A 141 10.79 -3.22 -3.26
N VAL A 142 10.51 -1.99 -3.68
CA VAL A 142 10.43 -1.61 -5.10
C VAL A 142 11.80 -1.63 -5.77
N VAL A 143 12.83 -1.12 -5.11
CA VAL A 143 14.21 -1.09 -5.64
C VAL A 143 14.78 -2.50 -5.77
N LEU A 144 14.63 -3.33 -4.75
CA LEU A 144 15.06 -4.72 -4.76
C LEU A 144 14.34 -5.56 -5.81
N GLY A 145 13.05 -5.31 -5.99
CA GLY A 145 12.24 -6.00 -7.00
C GLY A 145 12.54 -5.55 -8.44
N GLY A 146 13.18 -4.40 -8.60
CA GLY A 146 13.49 -3.79 -9.90
C GLY A 146 12.43 -2.79 -10.35
N ILE A 147 12.85 -1.52 -10.43
CA ILE A 147 11.99 -0.41 -10.83
C ILE A 147 11.49 -0.62 -12.26
N GLY A 148 10.18 -0.64 -12.44
CA GLY A 148 9.53 -0.82 -13.75
C GLY A 148 9.25 -2.27 -14.14
N HIS A 149 9.57 -3.24 -13.27
CA HIS A 149 9.27 -4.65 -13.50
C HIS A 149 8.26 -5.17 -12.49
N ILE A 150 6.97 -5.23 -12.89
CA ILE A 150 5.86 -5.57 -11.99
C ILE A 150 6.07 -6.91 -11.25
N PRO A 151 6.42 -8.04 -11.90
CA PRO A 151 6.66 -9.29 -11.19
C PRO A 151 7.81 -9.20 -10.19
N GLY A 152 8.88 -8.44 -10.54
CA GLY A 152 10.02 -8.22 -9.65
C GLY A 152 9.62 -7.48 -8.39
N VAL A 153 8.84 -6.41 -8.50
CA VAL A 153 8.35 -5.65 -7.34
C VAL A 153 7.50 -6.52 -6.42
N ILE A 154 6.64 -7.39 -6.97
CA ILE A 154 5.84 -8.34 -6.18
C ILE A 154 6.76 -9.30 -5.40
N LEU A 155 7.77 -9.85 -6.06
CA LEU A 155 8.77 -10.73 -5.41
C LEU A 155 9.56 -9.98 -4.33
N GLY A 156 10.01 -8.76 -4.60
CA GLY A 156 10.70 -7.92 -3.62
C GLY A 156 9.85 -7.63 -2.38
N ALA A 157 8.56 -7.33 -2.58
CA ALA A 157 7.63 -7.11 -1.48
C ALA A 157 7.43 -8.37 -0.64
N VAL A 158 7.23 -9.53 -1.27
CA VAL A 158 7.08 -10.82 -0.57
C VAL A 158 8.34 -11.17 0.20
N LEU A 159 9.52 -11.04 -0.41
CA LEU A 159 10.80 -11.36 0.22
C LEU A 159 11.07 -10.48 1.45
N LEU A 160 10.94 -9.16 1.31
CA LEU A 160 11.19 -8.24 2.43
C LEU A 160 10.13 -8.33 3.52
N SER A 161 8.88 -8.63 3.19
CA SER A 161 7.83 -8.84 4.19
C SER A 161 8.01 -10.16 4.93
N ALA A 162 8.49 -11.21 4.27
CA ALA A 162 8.73 -12.51 4.88
C ALA A 162 10.05 -12.58 5.67
N LEU A 163 11.04 -11.76 5.31
CA LEU A 163 12.39 -11.80 5.89
C LEU A 163 12.41 -11.69 7.42
N PRO A 164 11.75 -10.71 8.07
CA PRO A 164 11.72 -10.62 9.52
C PRO A 164 11.12 -11.87 10.19
N GLU A 165 10.09 -12.44 9.59
CA GLU A 165 9.41 -13.62 10.11
C GLU A 165 10.28 -14.87 9.99
N VAL A 166 10.95 -15.05 8.84
CA VAL A 166 11.90 -16.13 8.64
C VAL A 166 13.09 -16.02 9.59
N LEU A 167 13.64 -14.81 9.76
CA LEU A 167 14.73 -14.56 10.71
C LEU A 167 14.33 -14.89 12.15
N ARG A 168 13.11 -14.51 12.55
CA ARG A 168 12.57 -14.82 13.87
C ARG A 168 12.45 -16.33 14.09
N TYR A 169 11.99 -17.05 13.06
CA TYR A 169 11.86 -18.52 13.13
C TYR A 169 13.21 -19.23 13.21
N VAL A 170 14.22 -18.73 12.52
CA VAL A 170 15.58 -19.30 12.53
C VAL A 170 16.36 -18.89 13.78
N ALA A 171 16.18 -17.68 14.28
CA ALA A 171 16.87 -17.17 15.47
C ALA A 171 16.36 -17.83 16.76
N GLY A 172 15.08 -18.22 16.84
CA GLY A 172 14.51 -18.86 18.01
C GLY A 172 15.28 -20.11 18.48
N PRO A 173 15.54 -21.11 17.63
CA PRO A 173 16.32 -22.29 18.02
C PRO A 173 17.80 -22.00 18.31
N LEU A 174 18.38 -20.94 17.71
CA LEU A 174 19.77 -20.55 17.97
C LEU A 174 19.93 -19.91 19.36
N GLN A 175 18.97 -19.11 19.80
CA GLN A 175 18.97 -18.55 21.16
C GLN A 175 18.79 -19.65 22.23
N ALA A 176 17.98 -20.66 21.96
CA ALA A 176 17.79 -21.81 22.83
C ALA A 176 19.03 -22.72 22.95
N MET A 177 20.03 -22.58 22.07
CA MET A 177 21.30 -23.30 22.12
C MET A 177 22.40 -22.53 22.88
N THR A 178 22.18 -21.24 23.15
CA THR A 178 23.16 -20.37 23.82
C THR A 178 22.84 -20.08 25.28
N ASP A 179 21.63 -20.46 25.76
CA ASP A 179 21.22 -20.48 27.17
C ASP A 179 21.34 -21.90 27.76
#